data_3b8bec853da71407e5296e9a7bbd056a
#
_entry.id   3b8bec853da71407e5296e9a7bbd056a
#
_cell.length_a   1.000
_cell.length_b   1.000
_cell.length_c   1.000
_cell.angle_alpha   90.00
_cell.angle_beta   90.00
_cell.angle_gamma   90.00
#
_symmetry.space_group_name_H-M   'P 1'
#
loop_
_entity.id
_entity.type
_entity.pdbx_description
1 polymer ?
#
loop_
_entity_poly.entity_id
_entity_poly.type
_entity_poly.pdbx_seq_one_letter_code
_entity_poly.pdbx_strand_id
1 'polypeptide(L)'
;MTRHPQPVIPRLESAFRSGLPVVTCEIAAGDGADPDDVIRRVRLVRDHVDAVNVPDNTAGVVHMAAWAASILLAREGVDPIMHVTCRDRNRMALQSDLLGAAALGVRNVLCLTGDHMVHGDHPGAKPVFDLDSLQLLGLADVLRHGRYLSGREIKPAPDLFPGATENPFAPPYDFRPLRLQKKLEAGARFIQTQITFNVERFAAFMARVRDLGLDQRVPILAGVAPLRSARAARYMRERVPGMEVPDDIVRRMEQAGSERSRREEEGIRICVETIERLREVQGLAGFHVMPIHWEEAVSEIAARARLVPARAALASPIPAIVREDAADTLHNRPREHRA
;
A
#
# COMPACT_ATOMS: atom_id res chain seq x y z
N MET A 1 -5.30 16.98 -31.97
CA MET A 1 -5.08 16.77 -30.53
C MET A 1 -3.74 16.08 -30.36
N THR A 2 -2.70 16.82 -30.05
CA THR A 2 -1.37 16.31 -29.74
C THR A 2 -1.45 15.60 -28.39
N ARG A 3 -1.31 14.28 -28.37
CA ARG A 3 -1.15 13.51 -27.13
C ARG A 3 0.18 13.94 -26.52
N HIS A 4 0.16 14.76 -25.45
CA HIS A 4 1.33 14.89 -24.61
C HIS A 4 1.72 13.49 -24.12
N PRO A 5 3.01 13.11 -24.19
CA PRO A 5 3.44 11.84 -23.63
C PRO A 5 3.10 11.85 -22.15
N GLN A 6 2.26 10.89 -21.73
CA GLN A 6 1.95 10.70 -20.32
C GLN A 6 3.26 10.31 -19.60
N PRO A 7 3.54 10.87 -18.42
CA PRO A 7 4.73 10.48 -17.66
C PRO A 7 4.68 8.96 -17.43
N VAL A 8 5.80 8.29 -17.66
CA VAL A 8 5.94 6.86 -17.34
C VAL A 8 5.94 6.75 -15.82
N ILE A 9 4.83 6.30 -15.25
CA ILE A 9 4.71 6.09 -13.81
C ILE A 9 5.43 4.78 -13.46
N PRO A 10 6.46 4.80 -12.60
CA PRO A 10 7.06 3.59 -12.08
C PRO A 10 6.00 2.75 -11.35
N ARG A 11 5.85 1.49 -11.73
CA ARG A 11 4.79 0.63 -11.21
C ARG A 11 5.17 0.00 -9.88
N LEU A 12 4.24 -0.03 -8.93
CA LEU A 12 4.40 -0.71 -7.64
C LEU A 12 4.82 -2.18 -7.82
N GLU A 13 4.23 -2.87 -8.79
CA GLU A 13 4.61 -4.25 -9.13
C GLU A 13 6.09 -4.37 -9.52
N SER A 14 6.64 -3.39 -10.25
CA SER A 14 8.06 -3.36 -10.60
C SER A 14 8.96 -3.08 -9.39
N ALA A 15 8.49 -2.21 -8.47
CA ALA A 15 9.18 -1.97 -7.22
C ALA A 15 9.30 -3.27 -6.38
N PHE A 16 8.23 -4.04 -6.24
CA PHE A 16 8.29 -5.34 -5.55
C PHE A 16 9.23 -6.34 -6.24
N ARG A 17 9.25 -6.37 -7.57
CA ARG A 17 10.14 -7.27 -8.33
C ARG A 17 11.61 -6.90 -8.25
N SER A 18 11.94 -5.68 -7.86
CA SER A 18 13.34 -5.23 -7.71
C SER A 18 14.08 -5.90 -6.55
N GLY A 19 13.34 -6.47 -5.58
CA GLY A 19 13.89 -6.99 -4.34
C GLY A 19 14.36 -5.92 -3.34
N LEU A 20 14.17 -4.64 -3.67
CA LEU A 20 14.44 -3.51 -2.77
C LEU A 20 13.27 -3.27 -1.84
N PRO A 21 13.49 -2.72 -0.62
CA PRO A 21 12.41 -2.34 0.26
C PRO A 21 11.47 -1.32 -0.39
N VAL A 22 10.17 -1.62 -0.39
CA VAL A 22 9.13 -0.78 -0.98
C VAL A 22 8.53 0.11 0.11
N VAL A 23 8.31 1.38 -0.22
CA VAL A 23 7.67 2.34 0.67
C VAL A 23 6.37 2.83 0.05
N THR A 24 5.26 2.65 0.76
CA THR A 24 3.97 3.23 0.38
C THR A 24 3.46 4.17 1.47
N CYS A 25 2.61 5.12 1.11
CA CYS A 25 2.02 6.04 2.07
C CYS A 25 0.53 6.20 1.81
N GLU A 26 -0.26 6.41 2.84
CA GLU A 26 -1.66 6.80 2.72
C GLU A 26 -1.80 8.32 2.82
N ILE A 27 -2.68 8.90 2.00
CA ILE A 27 -3.11 10.30 2.13
C ILE A 27 -4.62 10.36 2.31
N ALA A 28 -5.12 11.43 2.91
CA ALA A 28 -6.57 11.65 2.96
C ALA A 28 -7.13 11.91 1.54
N ALA A 29 -8.31 11.35 1.25
CA ALA A 29 -8.96 11.45 -0.06
C ALA A 29 -9.59 12.83 -0.36
N GLY A 30 -9.49 13.80 0.55
CA GLY A 30 -10.10 15.13 0.44
C GLY A 30 -11.57 15.16 0.90
N ASP A 31 -11.96 16.23 1.60
CA ASP A 31 -13.30 16.36 2.20
C ASP A 31 -14.30 17.09 1.29
N GLY A 32 -13.93 17.43 0.09
CA GLY A 32 -14.76 18.19 -0.86
C GLY A 32 -14.44 17.86 -2.31
N ALA A 33 -14.86 18.75 -3.21
CA ALA A 33 -14.65 18.62 -4.65
C ALA A 33 -13.41 19.37 -5.15
N ASP A 34 -12.53 19.82 -4.24
CA ASP A 34 -11.32 20.55 -4.59
C ASP A 34 -10.18 19.59 -4.97
N PRO A 35 -9.77 19.51 -6.25
CA PRO A 35 -8.67 18.67 -6.67
C PRO A 35 -7.32 19.14 -6.11
N ASP A 36 -7.17 20.45 -5.83
CA ASP A 36 -5.91 21.02 -5.35
C ASP A 36 -5.60 20.58 -3.92
N ASP A 37 -6.59 20.21 -3.12
CA ASP A 37 -6.36 19.63 -1.80
C ASP A 37 -5.64 18.27 -1.91
N VAL A 38 -6.12 17.39 -2.77
CA VAL A 38 -5.51 16.08 -3.03
C VAL A 38 -4.10 16.23 -3.62
N ILE A 39 -3.94 17.13 -4.60
CA ILE A 39 -2.67 17.40 -5.27
C ILE A 39 -1.65 17.96 -4.26
N ARG A 40 -2.04 18.85 -3.37
CA ARG A 40 -1.18 19.41 -2.32
C ARG A 40 -0.68 18.29 -1.38
N ARG A 41 -1.56 17.41 -0.93
CA ARG A 41 -1.21 16.30 -0.04
C ARG A 41 -0.24 15.31 -0.71
N VAL A 42 -0.49 14.94 -1.95
CA VAL A 42 0.40 14.01 -2.65
C VAL A 42 1.78 14.60 -2.88
N ARG A 43 1.90 15.89 -3.11
CA ARG A 43 3.19 16.58 -3.28
C ARG A 43 4.06 16.55 -2.03
N LEU A 44 3.47 16.43 -0.83
CA LEU A 44 4.22 16.29 0.43
C LEU A 44 4.88 14.92 0.57
N VAL A 45 4.34 13.89 -0.07
CA VAL A 45 4.78 12.50 0.15
C VAL A 45 5.43 11.85 -1.07
N ARG A 46 5.09 12.30 -2.29
CA ARG A 46 5.43 11.60 -3.54
C ARG A 46 6.92 11.31 -3.72
N ASP A 47 7.82 12.17 -3.25
CA ASP A 47 9.25 11.99 -3.46
C ASP A 47 9.88 10.96 -2.50
N HIS A 48 9.12 10.51 -1.50
CA HIS A 48 9.54 9.62 -0.42
C HIS A 48 8.96 8.21 -0.52
N VAL A 49 8.08 7.93 -1.51
CA VAL A 49 7.32 6.68 -1.59
C VAL A 49 7.26 6.12 -3.01
N ASP A 50 7.04 4.82 -3.14
CA ASP A 50 6.86 4.14 -4.43
C ASP A 50 5.43 4.27 -4.96
N ALA A 51 4.43 4.25 -4.05
CA ALA A 51 3.03 4.39 -4.38
C ALA A 51 2.24 5.03 -3.22
N VAL A 52 1.07 5.60 -3.54
CA VAL A 52 0.24 6.32 -2.57
C VAL A 52 -1.17 5.72 -2.50
N ASN A 53 -1.59 5.32 -1.30
CA ASN A 53 -2.92 4.83 -1.00
C ASN A 53 -3.93 5.97 -0.93
N VAL A 54 -5.08 5.76 -1.56
CA VAL A 54 -6.24 6.66 -1.53
C VAL A 54 -7.41 5.92 -0.87
N PRO A 55 -7.76 6.27 0.37
CA PRO A 55 -8.85 5.64 1.11
C PRO A 55 -10.23 5.83 0.48
N ASP A 56 -11.13 4.90 0.74
CA ASP A 56 -12.51 4.88 0.26
C ASP A 56 -13.48 5.07 1.42
N ASN A 57 -13.92 6.31 1.67
CA ASN A 57 -14.80 6.70 2.76
C ASN A 57 -14.37 6.11 4.13
N THR A 58 -13.13 6.43 4.52
CA THR A 58 -12.51 5.94 5.76
C THR A 58 -13.40 6.20 6.97
N ALA A 59 -13.49 5.23 7.87
CA ALA A 59 -14.32 5.28 9.09
C ALA A 59 -15.81 5.52 8.81
N GLY A 60 -16.29 5.33 7.58
CA GLY A 60 -17.68 5.58 7.19
C GLY A 60 -18.01 7.08 7.02
N VAL A 61 -17.00 7.93 6.87
CA VAL A 61 -17.14 9.36 6.60
C VAL A 61 -17.04 9.60 5.10
N VAL A 62 -17.88 10.50 4.57
CA VAL A 62 -17.91 10.83 3.15
C VAL A 62 -16.68 11.63 2.74
N HIS A 63 -15.99 11.16 1.71
CA HIS A 63 -14.86 11.82 1.07
C HIS A 63 -15.01 11.82 -0.45
N MET A 64 -14.10 12.49 -1.15
CA MET A 64 -13.98 12.37 -2.60
C MET A 64 -13.82 10.87 -2.97
N ALA A 65 -14.53 10.43 -4.02
CA ALA A 65 -14.46 9.03 -4.46
C ALA A 65 -13.00 8.60 -4.72
N ALA A 66 -12.57 7.47 -4.14
CA ALA A 66 -11.20 6.99 -4.21
C ALA A 66 -10.67 6.85 -5.65
N TRP A 67 -11.52 6.42 -6.60
CA TRP A 67 -11.13 6.32 -8.01
C TRP A 67 -10.85 7.71 -8.63
N ALA A 68 -11.62 8.76 -8.26
CA ALA A 68 -11.41 10.12 -8.75
C ALA A 68 -10.11 10.72 -8.23
N ALA A 69 -9.87 10.63 -6.91
CA ALA A 69 -8.61 11.07 -6.30
C ALA A 69 -7.41 10.28 -6.86
N SER A 70 -7.53 8.96 -7.07
CA SER A 70 -6.47 8.13 -7.68
C SER A 70 -6.09 8.59 -9.09
N ILE A 71 -7.06 9.05 -9.89
CA ILE A 71 -6.78 9.61 -11.21
C ILE A 71 -6.00 10.93 -11.10
N LEU A 72 -6.30 11.77 -10.11
CA LEU A 72 -5.53 12.98 -9.85
C LEU A 72 -4.07 12.65 -9.50
N LEU A 73 -3.83 11.64 -8.65
CA LEU A 73 -2.48 11.17 -8.32
C LEU A 73 -1.74 10.67 -9.56
N ALA A 74 -2.39 9.87 -10.40
CA ALA A 74 -1.80 9.36 -11.64
C ALA A 74 -1.38 10.50 -12.58
N ARG A 75 -2.16 11.58 -12.66
CA ARG A 75 -1.80 12.79 -13.43
C ARG A 75 -0.61 13.54 -12.86
N GLU A 76 -0.39 13.48 -11.54
CA GLU A 76 0.81 14.03 -10.87
C GLU A 76 2.04 13.10 -10.98
N GLY A 77 1.95 12.00 -11.72
CA GLY A 77 3.06 11.06 -11.94
C GLY A 77 3.32 10.11 -10.76
N VAL A 78 2.33 9.89 -9.91
CA VAL A 78 2.39 9.00 -8.75
C VAL A 78 1.57 7.74 -9.01
N ASP A 79 2.09 6.58 -8.66
CA ASP A 79 1.35 5.31 -8.79
C ASP A 79 0.33 5.19 -7.64
N PRO A 80 -0.99 5.29 -7.90
CA PRO A 80 -1.99 5.23 -6.85
C PRO A 80 -2.30 3.78 -6.45
N ILE A 81 -2.63 3.57 -5.18
CA ILE A 81 -3.29 2.36 -4.67
C ILE A 81 -4.70 2.77 -4.26
N MET A 82 -5.66 2.50 -5.12
CA MET A 82 -7.07 2.82 -4.88
C MET A 82 -7.67 1.85 -3.87
N HIS A 83 -8.17 2.34 -2.74
CA HIS A 83 -8.99 1.51 -1.86
C HIS A 83 -10.37 1.29 -2.48
N VAL A 84 -10.90 0.09 -2.29
CA VAL A 84 -12.24 -0.28 -2.75
C VAL A 84 -12.93 -1.04 -1.62
N THR A 85 -14.04 -0.47 -1.12
CA THR A 85 -14.84 -1.07 -0.05
C THR A 85 -16.11 -1.72 -0.59
N CYS A 86 -16.54 -2.81 0.06
CA CYS A 86 -17.79 -3.49 -0.23
C CYS A 86 -19.01 -2.82 0.42
N ARG A 87 -18.78 -1.88 1.34
CA ARG A 87 -19.82 -1.25 2.16
C ARG A 87 -20.89 -0.51 1.35
N ASP A 88 -20.47 0.28 0.37
CA ASP A 88 -21.33 1.27 -0.28
C ASP A 88 -21.86 0.80 -1.65
N ARG A 89 -21.34 -0.32 -2.19
CA ARG A 89 -21.53 -0.74 -3.59
C ARG A 89 -21.84 -2.23 -3.74
N ASN A 90 -22.77 -2.56 -4.62
CA ASN A 90 -23.00 -3.94 -5.02
C ASN A 90 -21.97 -4.41 -6.06
N ARG A 91 -21.95 -5.71 -6.37
CA ARG A 91 -21.01 -6.32 -7.32
C ARG A 91 -21.04 -5.73 -8.73
N MET A 92 -22.14 -5.12 -9.15
CA MET A 92 -22.21 -4.45 -10.47
C MET A 92 -21.43 -3.13 -10.42
N ALA A 93 -21.67 -2.29 -9.41
CA ALA A 93 -20.98 -1.03 -9.22
C ALA A 93 -19.49 -1.26 -8.99
N LEU A 94 -19.10 -2.26 -8.18
CA LEU A 94 -17.70 -2.62 -7.94
C LEU A 94 -16.98 -3.01 -9.25
N GLN A 95 -17.60 -3.83 -10.12
CA GLN A 95 -17.01 -4.16 -11.41
C GLN A 95 -16.88 -2.93 -12.31
N SER A 96 -17.89 -2.06 -12.35
CA SER A 96 -17.88 -0.84 -13.16
C SER A 96 -16.77 0.13 -12.70
N ASP A 97 -16.62 0.33 -11.39
CA ASP A 97 -15.58 1.20 -10.82
C ASP A 97 -14.18 0.68 -11.13
N LEU A 98 -13.94 -0.63 -10.96
CA LEU A 98 -12.65 -1.25 -11.27
C LEU A 98 -12.29 -1.14 -12.76
N LEU A 99 -13.24 -1.34 -13.65
CA LEU A 99 -13.03 -1.18 -15.09
C LEU A 99 -12.78 0.28 -15.47
N GLY A 100 -13.54 1.22 -14.91
CA GLY A 100 -13.37 2.65 -15.15
C GLY A 100 -12.01 3.14 -14.65
N ALA A 101 -11.61 2.74 -13.44
CA ALA A 101 -10.32 3.06 -12.87
C ALA A 101 -9.16 2.51 -13.72
N ALA A 102 -9.24 1.23 -14.12
CA ALA A 102 -8.24 0.60 -14.98
C ALA A 102 -8.13 1.29 -16.36
N ALA A 103 -9.25 1.66 -16.97
CA ALA A 103 -9.29 2.38 -18.25
C ALA A 103 -8.60 3.76 -18.18
N LEU A 104 -8.56 4.36 -16.98
CA LEU A 104 -7.92 5.65 -16.71
C LEU A 104 -6.51 5.52 -16.11
N GLY A 105 -5.95 4.30 -16.08
CA GLY A 105 -4.56 4.04 -15.68
C GLY A 105 -4.35 3.68 -14.21
N VAL A 106 -5.41 3.59 -13.40
CA VAL A 106 -5.35 3.15 -12.00
C VAL A 106 -5.36 1.62 -11.98
N ARG A 107 -4.24 1.02 -11.58
CA ARG A 107 -4.04 -0.45 -11.64
C ARG A 107 -4.06 -1.11 -10.26
N ASN A 108 -3.42 -0.46 -9.27
CA ASN A 108 -3.32 -1.04 -7.94
C ASN A 108 -4.61 -0.79 -7.17
N VAL A 109 -5.19 -1.85 -6.65
CA VAL A 109 -6.44 -1.78 -5.89
C VAL A 109 -6.27 -2.51 -4.57
N LEU A 110 -6.68 -1.88 -3.47
CA LEU A 110 -6.69 -2.50 -2.14
C LEU A 110 -8.12 -2.88 -1.77
N CYS A 111 -8.36 -4.19 -1.71
CA CYS A 111 -9.70 -4.74 -1.51
C CYS A 111 -10.05 -4.82 -0.02
N LEU A 112 -11.09 -4.10 0.39
CA LEU A 112 -11.52 -3.95 1.77
C LEU A 112 -13.00 -4.29 1.94
N THR A 113 -13.39 -4.77 3.13
CA THR A 113 -14.81 -4.87 3.49
C THR A 113 -15.39 -3.48 3.72
N GLY A 114 -14.65 -2.60 4.36
CA GLY A 114 -15.06 -1.27 4.79
C GLY A 114 -15.61 -1.24 6.21
N ASP A 115 -15.43 -0.12 6.89
CA ASP A 115 -15.97 0.12 8.23
C ASP A 115 -17.48 0.33 8.15
N HIS A 116 -18.21 -0.08 9.19
CA HIS A 116 -19.65 0.11 9.20
C HIS A 116 -20.01 1.59 9.39
N MET A 117 -20.98 2.10 8.59
CA MET A 117 -21.37 3.52 8.56
C MET A 117 -21.91 4.04 9.89
N VAL A 118 -22.29 3.18 10.83
CA VAL A 118 -22.74 3.58 12.17
C VAL A 118 -21.69 4.41 12.93
N HIS A 119 -20.42 4.27 12.56
CA HIS A 119 -19.29 5.01 13.14
C HIS A 119 -18.96 6.32 12.42
N GLY A 120 -19.58 6.55 11.25
CA GLY A 120 -19.31 7.70 10.39
C GLY A 120 -20.32 8.83 10.54
N ASP A 121 -20.33 9.72 9.56
CA ASP A 121 -21.18 10.92 9.51
C ASP A 121 -22.61 10.64 9.00
N HIS A 122 -22.85 9.47 8.40
CA HIS A 122 -24.16 9.02 7.92
C HIS A 122 -24.59 7.70 8.55
N PRO A 123 -24.83 7.63 9.87
CA PRO A 123 -25.15 6.37 10.56
C PRO A 123 -26.44 5.71 10.10
N GLY A 124 -27.33 6.46 9.44
CA GLY A 124 -28.58 5.95 8.84
C GLY A 124 -28.45 5.45 7.43
N ALA A 125 -27.28 5.55 6.79
CA ALA A 125 -27.06 5.02 5.46
C ALA A 125 -27.21 3.49 5.48
N LYS A 126 -27.80 2.92 4.42
CA LYS A 126 -28.00 1.47 4.33
C LYS A 126 -26.75 0.80 3.78
N PRO A 127 -26.16 -0.15 4.49
CA PRO A 127 -25.03 -0.91 4.00
C PRO A 127 -25.47 -1.84 2.87
N VAL A 128 -24.59 -2.02 1.90
CA VAL A 128 -24.79 -2.96 0.79
C VAL A 128 -24.16 -4.30 1.11
N PHE A 129 -22.85 -4.36 1.34
CA PHE A 129 -22.08 -5.57 1.65
C PHE A 129 -22.51 -6.79 0.82
N ASP A 130 -22.74 -6.57 -0.51
CA ASP A 130 -23.06 -7.65 -1.45
C ASP A 130 -21.88 -8.65 -1.59
N LEU A 131 -20.67 -8.16 -1.36
CA LEU A 131 -19.45 -8.95 -1.28
C LEU A 131 -18.71 -8.61 0.02
N ASP A 132 -17.82 -9.52 0.45
CA ASP A 132 -16.78 -9.24 1.43
C ASP A 132 -15.43 -9.00 0.73
N SER A 133 -14.37 -8.69 1.49
CA SER A 133 -13.04 -8.41 0.94
C SER A 133 -12.40 -9.60 0.23
N LEU A 134 -12.68 -10.84 0.61
CA LEU A 134 -12.19 -12.03 -0.09
C LEU A 134 -12.90 -12.22 -1.43
N GLN A 135 -14.22 -12.02 -1.45
CA GLN A 135 -15.01 -12.08 -2.67
C GLN A 135 -14.64 -10.94 -3.62
N LEU A 136 -14.35 -9.74 -3.09
CA LEU A 136 -13.87 -8.60 -3.91
C LEU A 136 -12.48 -8.88 -4.50
N LEU A 137 -11.58 -9.52 -3.78
CA LEU A 137 -10.31 -9.98 -4.33
C LEU A 137 -10.51 -10.95 -5.49
N GLY A 138 -11.37 -11.97 -5.31
CA GLY A 138 -11.74 -12.92 -6.35
C GLY A 138 -12.38 -12.24 -7.56
N LEU A 139 -13.22 -11.21 -7.34
CA LEU A 139 -13.79 -10.39 -8.40
C LEU A 139 -12.69 -9.68 -9.19
N ALA A 140 -11.75 -8.99 -8.51
CA ALA A 140 -10.64 -8.30 -9.16
C ALA A 140 -9.74 -9.29 -9.95
N ASP A 141 -9.53 -10.50 -9.41
CA ASP A 141 -8.76 -11.54 -10.10
C ASP A 141 -9.49 -12.08 -11.34
N VAL A 142 -10.80 -12.31 -11.30
CA VAL A 142 -11.62 -12.71 -12.46
C VAL A 142 -11.60 -11.64 -13.55
N LEU A 143 -11.75 -10.35 -13.17
CA LEU A 143 -11.70 -9.23 -14.13
C LEU A 143 -10.36 -9.16 -14.85
N ARG A 144 -9.23 -9.25 -14.12
CA ARG A 144 -7.88 -9.21 -14.74
C ARG A 144 -7.59 -10.37 -15.67
N HIS A 145 -8.32 -11.48 -15.53
CA HIS A 145 -8.29 -12.61 -16.46
C HIS A 145 -9.31 -12.49 -17.61
N GLY A 146 -9.91 -11.31 -17.80
CA GLY A 146 -10.76 -10.99 -18.93
C GLY A 146 -12.18 -11.56 -18.82
N ARG A 147 -12.72 -11.71 -17.61
CA ARG A 147 -14.09 -12.17 -17.39
C ARG A 147 -14.83 -11.33 -16.34
N TYR A 148 -16.11 -11.14 -16.55
CA TYR A 148 -17.04 -10.66 -15.51
C TYR A 148 -17.40 -11.82 -14.56
N LEU A 149 -17.93 -11.50 -13.38
CA LEU A 149 -18.50 -12.52 -12.48
C LEU A 149 -19.62 -13.35 -13.13
N SER A 150 -20.30 -12.79 -14.13
CA SER A 150 -21.31 -13.52 -14.91
C SER A 150 -20.73 -14.55 -15.90
N GLY A 151 -19.40 -14.62 -16.02
CA GLY A 151 -18.71 -15.45 -17.02
C GLY A 151 -18.53 -14.80 -18.39
N ARG A 152 -19.20 -13.65 -18.68
CA ARG A 152 -19.05 -12.91 -19.94
C ARG A 152 -17.60 -12.43 -20.10
N GLU A 153 -17.08 -12.50 -21.33
CA GLU A 153 -15.71 -12.05 -21.65
C GLU A 153 -15.58 -10.52 -21.65
N ILE A 154 -14.36 -10.06 -21.32
CA ILE A 154 -13.91 -8.66 -21.39
C ILE A 154 -12.71 -8.58 -22.33
N LYS A 155 -12.78 -7.70 -23.33
CA LYS A 155 -11.66 -7.45 -24.28
C LYS A 155 -11.49 -5.94 -24.48
N PRO A 156 -10.32 -5.38 -24.15
CA PRO A 156 -9.16 -6.02 -23.47
C PRO A 156 -9.44 -6.28 -21.99
N ALA A 157 -8.73 -7.24 -21.41
CA ALA A 157 -8.74 -7.46 -19.96
C ALA A 157 -8.15 -6.27 -19.22
N PRO A 158 -8.73 -5.83 -18.07
CA PRO A 158 -8.14 -4.75 -17.28
C PRO A 158 -6.83 -5.19 -16.62
N ASP A 159 -5.83 -4.31 -16.66
CA ASP A 159 -4.55 -4.54 -16.02
C ASP A 159 -4.64 -4.14 -14.53
N LEU A 160 -5.12 -5.05 -13.68
CA LEU A 160 -5.29 -4.84 -12.25
C LEU A 160 -4.19 -5.55 -11.44
N PHE A 161 -3.72 -4.90 -10.38
CA PHE A 161 -2.79 -5.44 -9.38
C PHE A 161 -3.47 -5.38 -8.00
N PRO A 162 -4.27 -6.42 -7.63
CA PRO A 162 -5.06 -6.40 -6.42
C PRO A 162 -4.22 -6.70 -5.17
N GLY A 163 -4.43 -5.95 -4.12
CA GLY A 163 -3.86 -6.14 -2.80
C GLY A 163 -4.92 -6.32 -1.73
N ALA A 164 -4.50 -6.71 -0.56
CA ALA A 164 -5.33 -6.85 0.62
C ALA A 164 -4.65 -6.31 1.88
N THR A 165 -5.45 -6.03 2.90
CA THR A 165 -4.94 -5.73 4.24
C THR A 165 -4.88 -6.99 5.09
N GLU A 166 -3.98 -7.02 6.10
CA GLU A 166 -4.03 -8.00 7.18
C GLU A 166 -3.83 -7.30 8.52
N ASN A 167 -4.47 -7.85 9.56
CA ASN A 167 -4.34 -7.33 10.91
C ASN A 167 -3.71 -8.37 11.85
N PRO A 168 -2.41 -8.30 12.12
CA PRO A 168 -1.70 -9.21 13.00
C PRO A 168 -2.17 -9.14 14.48
N PHE A 169 -2.87 -8.06 14.85
CA PHE A 169 -3.22 -7.73 16.24
C PHE A 169 -4.66 -8.07 16.61
N ALA A 170 -5.46 -8.55 15.68
CA ALA A 170 -6.85 -8.92 15.94
C ALA A 170 -6.98 -10.40 16.31
N PRO A 171 -7.60 -10.75 17.46
CA PRO A 171 -7.85 -12.15 17.82
C PRO A 171 -8.85 -12.82 16.85
N PRO A 172 -8.81 -14.15 16.70
CA PRO A 172 -7.83 -15.06 17.24
C PRO A 172 -6.51 -15.01 16.42
N TYR A 173 -5.39 -14.87 17.14
CA TYR A 173 -4.07 -14.59 16.50
C TYR A 173 -3.59 -15.73 15.59
N ASP A 174 -3.78 -16.98 16.00
CA ASP A 174 -3.37 -18.16 15.21
C ASP A 174 -4.12 -18.28 13.88
N PHE A 175 -5.27 -17.65 13.78
CA PHE A 175 -6.05 -17.62 12.53
C PHE A 175 -5.54 -16.59 11.51
N ARG A 176 -4.77 -15.56 11.93
CA ARG A 176 -4.35 -14.48 11.05
C ARG A 176 -3.49 -14.94 9.87
N PRO A 177 -2.47 -15.82 10.05
CA PRO A 177 -1.72 -16.36 8.92
C PRO A 177 -2.58 -17.20 7.97
N LEU A 178 -3.55 -17.96 8.49
CA LEU A 178 -4.50 -18.72 7.65
C LEU A 178 -5.46 -17.80 6.87
N ARG A 179 -5.87 -16.67 7.48
CA ARG A 179 -6.66 -15.66 6.78
C ARG A 179 -5.84 -14.99 5.68
N LEU A 180 -4.55 -14.72 5.93
CA LEU A 180 -3.63 -14.25 4.89
C LEU A 180 -3.56 -15.24 3.73
N GLN A 181 -3.38 -16.54 4.01
CA GLN A 181 -3.38 -17.58 2.99
C GLN A 181 -4.64 -17.54 2.11
N LYS A 182 -5.83 -17.42 2.73
CA LYS A 182 -7.08 -17.29 1.97
C LYS A 182 -7.11 -16.07 1.06
N LYS A 183 -6.50 -14.95 1.46
CA LYS A 183 -6.39 -13.75 0.62
C LYS A 183 -5.49 -13.98 -0.59
N LEU A 184 -4.38 -14.70 -0.41
CA LEU A 184 -3.51 -15.09 -1.52
C LEU A 184 -4.24 -16.00 -2.51
N GLU A 185 -4.97 -16.99 -2.00
CA GLU A 185 -5.79 -17.90 -2.81
C GLU A 185 -6.91 -17.18 -3.57
N ALA A 186 -7.44 -16.09 -2.98
CA ALA A 186 -8.42 -15.22 -3.62
C ALA A 186 -7.82 -14.23 -4.63
N GLY A 187 -6.49 -14.19 -4.81
CA GLY A 187 -5.84 -13.38 -5.84
C GLY A 187 -5.04 -12.17 -5.34
N ALA A 188 -4.81 -12.02 -4.03
CA ALA A 188 -3.98 -10.93 -3.52
C ALA A 188 -2.54 -11.02 -4.04
N ARG A 189 -2.00 -9.89 -4.52
CA ARG A 189 -0.66 -9.74 -5.12
C ARG A 189 0.29 -8.94 -4.23
N PHE A 190 -0.22 -8.24 -3.23
CA PHE A 190 0.52 -7.60 -2.16
C PHE A 190 -0.34 -7.48 -0.92
N ILE A 191 0.30 -7.32 0.23
CA ILE A 191 -0.36 -7.17 1.52
C ILE A 191 0.17 -5.93 2.23
N GLN A 192 -0.75 -5.13 2.78
CA GLN A 192 -0.44 -4.06 3.71
C GLN A 192 -1.03 -4.41 5.08
N THR A 193 -0.23 -4.32 6.14
CA THR A 193 -0.74 -4.65 7.48
C THR A 193 -1.29 -3.44 8.20
N GLN A 194 -2.06 -3.70 9.26
CA GLN A 194 -2.46 -2.68 10.23
C GLN A 194 -1.21 -2.04 10.86
N ILE A 195 -1.35 -0.81 11.39
CA ILE A 195 -0.28 -0.08 12.09
C ILE A 195 0.32 -0.95 13.20
N THR A 196 1.64 -1.05 13.18
CA THR A 196 2.41 -1.82 14.14
C THR A 196 2.98 -0.91 15.22
N PHE A 197 2.55 -1.09 16.45
CA PHE A 197 3.19 -0.56 17.65
C PHE A 197 3.80 -1.68 18.50
N ASN A 198 3.19 -2.88 18.49
CA ASN A 198 3.72 -4.07 19.14
C ASN A 198 4.53 -4.91 18.15
N VAL A 199 5.85 -4.66 18.09
CA VAL A 199 6.76 -5.35 17.16
C VAL A 199 6.91 -6.82 17.50
N GLU A 200 6.87 -7.22 18.78
CA GLU A 200 6.97 -8.62 19.22
C GLU A 200 5.81 -9.45 18.68
N ARG A 201 4.59 -8.95 18.81
CA ARG A 201 3.41 -9.63 18.26
C ARG A 201 3.46 -9.71 16.72
N PHE A 202 3.90 -8.64 16.09
CA PHE A 202 4.09 -8.62 14.65
C PHE A 202 5.14 -9.67 14.21
N ALA A 203 6.27 -9.77 14.92
CA ALA A 203 7.31 -10.75 14.64
C ALA A 203 6.80 -12.20 14.82
N ALA A 204 5.98 -12.44 15.86
CA ALA A 204 5.34 -13.74 16.06
C ALA A 204 4.37 -14.09 14.90
N PHE A 205 3.59 -13.13 14.41
CA PHE A 205 2.76 -13.30 13.23
C PHE A 205 3.61 -13.65 12.00
N MET A 206 4.68 -12.89 11.73
CA MET A 206 5.56 -13.12 10.58
C MET A 206 6.30 -14.46 10.67
N ALA A 207 6.64 -14.95 11.87
CA ALA A 207 7.20 -16.29 12.04
C ALA A 207 6.22 -17.35 11.49
N ARG A 208 4.94 -17.27 11.85
CA ARG A 208 3.91 -18.19 11.35
C ARG A 208 3.65 -18.04 9.86
N VAL A 209 3.73 -16.81 9.33
CA VAL A 209 3.64 -16.55 7.89
C VAL A 209 4.77 -17.25 7.13
N ARG A 210 6.02 -17.21 7.65
CA ARG A 210 7.16 -17.92 7.08
C ARG A 210 7.03 -19.44 7.21
N ASP A 211 6.58 -19.95 8.36
CA ASP A 211 6.32 -21.39 8.55
C ASP A 211 5.38 -21.94 7.48
N LEU A 212 4.44 -21.12 6.99
CA LEU A 212 3.51 -21.46 5.90
C LEU A 212 4.05 -21.11 4.50
N GLY A 213 5.25 -20.54 4.39
CA GLY A 213 5.86 -20.12 3.12
C GLY A 213 5.12 -18.99 2.40
N LEU A 214 4.31 -18.21 3.11
CA LEU A 214 3.46 -17.17 2.50
C LEU A 214 4.25 -15.91 2.13
N ASP A 215 5.30 -15.58 2.87
CA ASP A 215 6.22 -14.46 2.59
C ASP A 215 6.96 -14.63 1.26
N GLN A 216 7.18 -15.87 0.80
CA GLN A 216 7.75 -16.15 -0.51
C GLN A 216 6.75 -16.03 -1.66
N ARG A 217 5.46 -15.96 -1.36
CA ARG A 217 4.37 -15.93 -2.35
C ARG A 217 3.80 -14.54 -2.58
N VAL A 218 3.95 -13.65 -1.61
CA VAL A 218 3.38 -12.29 -1.67
C VAL A 218 4.24 -11.30 -0.90
N PRO A 219 4.54 -10.11 -1.44
CA PRO A 219 5.18 -9.04 -0.69
C PRO A 219 4.26 -8.52 0.42
N ILE A 220 4.82 -8.36 1.63
CA ILE A 220 4.12 -7.88 2.81
C ILE A 220 4.76 -6.58 3.27
N LEU A 221 3.97 -5.51 3.36
CA LEU A 221 4.38 -4.21 3.89
C LEU A 221 3.87 -4.05 5.33
N ALA A 222 4.77 -3.73 6.24
CA ALA A 222 4.40 -3.43 7.62
C ALA A 222 3.79 -2.01 7.70
N GLY A 223 2.59 -1.90 8.27
CA GLY A 223 1.98 -0.62 8.58
C GLY A 223 2.70 0.08 9.72
N VAL A 224 3.01 1.38 9.56
CA VAL A 224 3.62 2.23 10.58
C VAL A 224 2.96 3.60 10.57
N ALA A 225 2.92 4.28 11.73
CA ALA A 225 2.32 5.60 11.85
C ALA A 225 3.01 6.45 12.91
N PRO A 226 3.18 7.77 12.68
CA PRO A 226 3.55 8.69 13.72
C PRO A 226 2.37 9.01 14.66
N LEU A 227 2.65 9.32 15.92
CA LEU A 227 1.66 9.70 16.91
C LEU A 227 1.71 11.21 17.18
N ARG A 228 0.59 11.92 17.01
CA ARG A 228 0.55 13.38 17.28
C ARG A 228 0.30 13.73 18.74
N SER A 229 -0.21 12.79 19.54
CA SER A 229 -0.53 13.06 20.95
C SER A 229 -0.80 11.78 21.73
N ALA A 230 -0.71 11.84 23.06
CA ALA A 230 -1.15 10.77 23.96
C ALA A 230 -2.65 10.46 23.82
N ARG A 231 -3.47 11.48 23.50
CA ARG A 231 -4.90 11.29 23.21
C ARG A 231 -5.11 10.40 21.98
N ALA A 232 -4.35 10.61 20.91
CA ALA A 232 -4.41 9.78 19.71
C ALA A 232 -3.98 8.34 20.02
N ALA A 233 -2.90 8.15 20.79
CA ALA A 233 -2.43 6.83 21.19
C ALA A 233 -3.49 6.06 22.01
N ARG A 234 -4.11 6.73 23.00
CA ARG A 234 -5.20 6.13 23.79
C ARG A 234 -6.43 5.82 22.94
N TYR A 235 -6.83 6.75 22.05
CA TYR A 235 -7.95 6.52 21.15
C TYR A 235 -7.74 5.30 20.25
N MET A 236 -6.54 5.16 19.65
CA MET A 236 -6.20 4.01 18.85
C MET A 236 -6.30 2.71 19.65
N ARG A 237 -5.76 2.69 20.86
CA ARG A 237 -5.79 1.51 21.74
C ARG A 237 -7.21 1.12 22.17
N GLU A 238 -8.06 2.08 22.49
CA GLU A 238 -9.34 1.86 23.14
C GLU A 238 -10.53 1.79 22.18
N ARG A 239 -10.40 2.45 21.01
CA ARG A 239 -11.52 2.68 20.10
C ARG A 239 -11.33 2.11 18.70
N VAL A 240 -10.10 1.78 18.30
CA VAL A 240 -9.86 1.22 16.97
C VAL A 240 -9.72 -0.30 17.09
N PRO A 241 -10.68 -1.07 16.57
CA PRO A 241 -10.65 -2.53 16.68
C PRO A 241 -9.37 -3.12 16.04
N GLY A 242 -8.71 -4.00 16.79
CA GLY A 242 -7.50 -4.66 16.33
C GLY A 242 -6.27 -3.73 16.24
N MET A 243 -6.29 -2.60 16.93
CA MET A 243 -5.12 -1.76 17.14
C MET A 243 -4.53 -2.07 18.52
N GLU A 244 -3.26 -2.42 18.56
CA GLU A 244 -2.55 -2.75 19.80
C GLU A 244 -1.43 -1.72 20.06
N VAL A 245 -1.70 -0.76 20.95
CA VAL A 245 -0.72 0.25 21.38
C VAL A 245 -0.24 -0.11 22.79
N PRO A 246 1.04 -0.51 22.96
CA PRO A 246 1.63 -0.83 24.27
C PRO A 246 1.60 0.33 25.25
N ASP A 247 1.57 0.02 26.55
CA ASP A 247 1.48 1.01 27.64
C ASP A 247 2.69 1.94 27.69
N ASP A 248 3.87 1.45 27.36
CA ASP A 248 5.10 2.25 27.30
C ASP A 248 5.02 3.34 26.21
N ILE A 249 4.44 3.05 25.06
CA ILE A 249 4.22 4.05 24.00
C ILE A 249 3.26 5.13 24.46
N VAL A 250 2.17 4.75 25.13
CA VAL A 250 1.21 5.74 25.68
C VAL A 250 1.91 6.62 26.72
N ARG A 251 2.67 6.02 27.65
CA ARG A 251 3.45 6.76 28.67
C ARG A 251 4.47 7.69 28.05
N ARG A 252 5.21 7.26 27.02
CA ARG A 252 6.16 8.12 26.29
C ARG A 252 5.48 9.35 25.72
N MET A 253 4.34 9.18 25.08
CA MET A 253 3.54 10.29 24.53
C MET A 253 3.01 11.23 25.62
N GLU A 254 2.68 10.72 26.81
CA GLU A 254 2.29 11.53 27.97
C GLU A 254 3.46 12.33 28.52
N GLN A 255 4.63 11.73 28.65
CA GLN A 255 5.87 12.35 29.11
C GLN A 255 6.39 13.46 28.16
N ALA A 256 6.03 13.40 26.86
CA ALA A 256 6.33 14.47 25.91
C ALA A 256 5.65 15.81 26.25
N GLY A 257 4.69 15.79 27.19
CA GLY A 257 4.05 16.98 27.76
C GLY A 257 3.03 17.64 26.85
N SER A 258 2.73 18.91 27.11
CA SER A 258 1.70 19.67 26.42
C SER A 258 2.19 20.44 25.19
N GLU A 259 3.47 20.65 25.04
CA GLU A 259 4.05 21.38 23.91
C GLU A 259 3.92 20.57 22.62
N ARG A 260 3.37 21.20 21.59
CA ARG A 260 3.08 20.53 20.30
C ARG A 260 4.34 19.96 19.66
N SER A 261 5.39 20.75 19.57
CA SER A 261 6.66 20.35 18.95
C SER A 261 7.28 19.12 19.60
N ARG A 262 7.27 19.06 20.94
CA ARG A 262 7.80 17.90 21.69
C ARG A 262 6.98 16.63 21.45
N ARG A 263 5.65 16.75 21.39
CA ARG A 263 4.79 15.60 21.10
C ARG A 263 4.97 15.08 19.69
N GLU A 264 5.06 15.99 18.70
CA GLU A 264 5.29 15.64 17.31
C GLU A 264 6.66 14.99 17.13
N GLU A 265 7.69 15.53 17.76
CA GLU A 265 9.04 14.95 17.79
C GLU A 265 9.04 13.53 18.38
N GLU A 266 8.40 13.33 19.54
CA GLU A 266 8.31 12.02 20.18
C GLU A 266 7.52 11.02 19.32
N GLY A 267 6.43 11.45 18.70
CA GLY A 267 5.63 10.60 17.83
C GLY A 267 6.37 10.16 16.57
N ILE A 268 7.15 11.03 15.96
CA ILE A 268 8.05 10.69 14.85
C ILE A 268 9.14 9.72 15.33
N ARG A 269 9.75 9.99 16.49
CA ARG A 269 10.78 9.13 17.06
C ARG A 269 10.28 7.71 17.31
N ILE A 270 9.09 7.55 17.88
CA ILE A 270 8.44 6.24 18.09
C ILE A 270 8.26 5.52 16.75
N CYS A 271 7.79 6.22 15.72
CA CYS A 271 7.61 5.65 14.39
C CYS A 271 8.95 5.17 13.79
N VAL A 272 10.00 5.99 13.87
CA VAL A 272 11.33 5.64 13.37
C VAL A 272 11.92 4.43 14.12
N GLU A 273 11.86 4.41 15.45
CA GLU A 273 12.30 3.27 16.27
C GLU A 273 11.52 1.98 15.92
N THR A 274 10.22 2.10 15.66
CA THR A 274 9.39 0.97 15.22
C THR A 274 9.84 0.45 13.85
N ILE A 275 10.14 1.33 12.89
CA ILE A 275 10.67 0.95 11.58
C ILE A 275 12.01 0.22 11.72
N GLU A 276 12.94 0.75 12.55
CA GLU A 276 14.25 0.12 12.77
C GLU A 276 14.11 -1.29 13.34
N ARG A 277 13.22 -1.48 14.34
CA ARG A 277 12.95 -2.80 14.91
C ARG A 277 12.28 -3.75 13.91
N LEU A 278 11.39 -3.25 13.07
CA LEU A 278 10.71 -4.05 12.03
C LEU A 278 11.66 -4.50 10.92
N ARG A 279 12.77 -3.80 10.66
CA ARG A 279 13.79 -4.24 9.71
C ARG A 279 14.43 -5.56 10.09
N GLU A 280 14.47 -5.88 11.39
CA GLU A 280 14.99 -7.16 11.90
C GLU A 280 13.99 -8.32 11.67
N VAL A 281 12.74 -8.01 11.31
CA VAL A 281 11.71 -9.03 11.06
C VAL A 281 11.83 -9.55 9.64
N GLN A 282 12.20 -10.82 9.51
CA GLN A 282 12.36 -11.46 8.21
C GLN A 282 11.03 -11.64 7.46
N GLY A 283 11.09 -11.56 6.13
CA GLY A 283 9.94 -11.77 5.24
C GLY A 283 9.15 -10.51 4.93
N LEU A 284 9.63 -9.32 5.36
CA LEU A 284 9.04 -8.03 4.97
C LEU A 284 9.59 -7.56 3.62
N ALA A 285 8.69 -7.02 2.78
CA ALA A 285 9.02 -6.36 1.53
C ALA A 285 9.15 -4.83 1.66
N GLY A 286 8.85 -4.27 2.83
CA GLY A 286 8.95 -2.84 3.08
C GLY A 286 7.91 -2.30 4.06
N PHE A 287 7.55 -1.02 3.90
CA PHE A 287 6.73 -0.29 4.87
C PHE A 287 5.57 0.44 4.20
N HIS A 288 4.46 0.51 4.93
CA HIS A 288 3.30 1.33 4.60
C HIS A 288 3.12 2.41 5.66
N VAL A 289 3.39 3.66 5.32
CA VAL A 289 3.32 4.80 6.26
C VAL A 289 1.89 5.37 6.24
N MET A 290 1.24 5.40 7.41
CA MET A 290 -0.10 5.97 7.60
C MET A 290 0.00 7.22 8.49
N PRO A 291 0.17 8.43 7.92
CA PRO A 291 0.40 9.64 8.69
C PRO A 291 -0.85 10.18 9.39
N ILE A 292 -2.05 9.71 9.04
CA ILE A 292 -3.33 10.07 9.65
C ILE A 292 -3.49 11.59 9.71
N HIS A 293 -3.70 12.23 8.55
CA HIS A 293 -3.82 13.69 8.36
C HIS A 293 -2.57 14.47 8.82
N TRP A 294 -1.40 13.87 8.68
CA TRP A 294 -0.12 14.53 8.98
C TRP A 294 0.95 14.17 7.94
N GLU A 295 0.62 14.43 6.69
CA GLU A 295 1.44 14.08 5.53
C GLU A 295 2.83 14.76 5.59
N GLU A 296 2.94 15.92 6.24
CA GLU A 296 4.21 16.65 6.43
C GLU A 296 5.26 15.84 7.21
N ALA A 297 4.82 14.92 8.10
CA ALA A 297 5.74 14.08 8.86
C ALA A 297 6.48 13.03 8.01
N VAL A 298 5.94 12.69 6.82
CA VAL A 298 6.46 11.59 6.00
C VAL A 298 7.90 11.84 5.54
N SER A 299 8.22 13.06 5.13
CA SER A 299 9.58 13.44 4.71
C SER A 299 10.59 13.25 5.83
N GLU A 300 10.25 13.65 7.05
CA GLU A 300 11.11 13.52 8.22
C GLU A 300 11.26 12.06 8.66
N ILE A 301 10.16 11.29 8.67
CA ILE A 301 10.20 9.84 8.94
C ILE A 301 11.09 9.15 7.91
N ALA A 302 10.91 9.43 6.62
CA ALA A 302 11.70 8.83 5.56
C ALA A 302 13.19 9.14 5.71
N ALA A 303 13.54 10.40 6.00
CA ALA A 303 14.92 10.81 6.21
C ALA A 303 15.56 10.13 7.42
N ARG A 304 14.90 10.18 8.59
CA ARG A 304 15.43 9.60 9.85
C ARG A 304 15.51 8.08 9.80
N ALA A 305 14.48 7.43 9.27
CA ALA A 305 14.46 5.98 9.11
C ALA A 305 15.19 5.52 7.85
N ARG A 306 15.80 6.40 7.07
CA ARG A 306 16.50 6.06 5.81
C ARG A 306 15.63 5.20 4.89
N LEU A 307 14.37 5.59 4.71
CA LEU A 307 13.48 4.96 3.75
C LEU A 307 13.78 5.56 2.37
N VAL A 308 14.27 4.72 1.48
CA VAL A 308 14.55 5.10 0.09
C VAL A 308 13.56 4.35 -0.80
N PRO A 309 12.71 5.05 -1.58
CA PRO A 309 11.81 4.37 -2.50
C PRO A 309 12.56 3.51 -3.50
N ALA A 310 12.11 2.28 -3.74
CA ALA A 310 12.70 1.37 -4.71
C ALA A 310 12.76 1.99 -6.11
N ARG A 311 11.75 2.78 -6.49
CA ARG A 311 11.71 3.53 -7.77
C ARG A 311 12.87 4.50 -7.96
N ALA A 312 13.41 5.08 -6.90
CA ALA A 312 14.55 6.01 -6.98
C ALA A 312 15.82 5.27 -7.45
N ALA A 313 16.02 4.04 -6.98
CA ALA A 313 17.12 3.19 -7.45
C ALA A 313 16.90 2.70 -8.89
N LEU A 314 15.64 2.42 -9.28
CA LEU A 314 15.27 1.99 -10.63
C LEU A 314 15.38 3.12 -11.67
N ALA A 315 15.23 4.38 -11.25
CA ALA A 315 15.36 5.56 -12.11
C ALA A 315 16.82 5.99 -12.34
N SER A 316 17.78 5.53 -11.53
CA SER A 316 19.21 5.79 -11.74
C SER A 316 19.68 5.03 -13.00
N PRO A 317 20.39 5.66 -13.94
CA PRO A 317 20.98 4.94 -15.06
C PRO A 317 21.91 3.87 -14.47
N ILE A 318 21.70 2.62 -14.84
CA ILE A 318 22.61 1.51 -14.53
C ILE A 318 24.00 2.00 -14.97
N PRO A 319 25.03 2.05 -14.10
CA PRO A 319 26.39 2.34 -14.55
C PRO A 319 26.68 1.37 -15.69
N ALA A 320 27.07 1.89 -16.83
CA ALA A 320 27.44 1.07 -17.97
C ALA A 320 28.51 0.08 -17.47
N ILE A 321 28.09 -1.16 -17.26
CA ILE A 321 29.04 -2.27 -17.08
C ILE A 321 29.83 -2.25 -18.37
N VAL A 322 31.09 -1.83 -18.27
CA VAL A 322 32.07 -1.89 -19.35
C VAL A 322 31.99 -3.31 -19.88
N ARG A 323 31.37 -3.47 -21.04
CA ARG A 323 31.53 -4.69 -21.83
C ARG A 323 32.97 -4.62 -22.31
N GLU A 324 33.88 -5.22 -21.55
CA GLU A 324 35.17 -5.58 -22.07
C GLU A 324 34.97 -6.48 -23.27
N ASP A 325 35.51 -6.06 -24.35
CA ASP A 325 35.51 -6.65 -25.68
C ASP A 325 35.81 -8.14 -25.66
N ALA A 326 34.82 -8.96 -25.91
CA ALA A 326 34.96 -10.32 -26.42
C ALA A 326 34.79 -10.29 -27.96
N ALA A 327 35.59 -9.45 -28.62
CA ALA A 327 35.64 -9.37 -30.08
C ALA A 327 37.09 -9.31 -30.52
N ASP A 328 37.90 -10.31 -30.19
CA ASP A 328 39.14 -10.53 -30.92
C ASP A 328 39.71 -11.97 -30.71
N THR A 329 39.00 -12.99 -31.17
CA THR A 329 39.61 -14.35 -31.37
C THR A 329 38.77 -15.18 -32.33
N LEU A 330 38.55 -14.69 -33.55
CA LEU A 330 38.04 -15.53 -34.64
C LEU A 330 38.51 -15.01 -36.01
N HIS A 331 39.82 -14.74 -36.16
CA HIS A 331 40.45 -14.60 -37.48
C HIS A 331 41.89 -15.10 -37.36
N ASN A 332 42.11 -16.41 -37.38
CA ASN A 332 43.30 -17.03 -37.94
C ASN A 332 43.13 -18.56 -37.96
N ARG A 333 42.60 -19.13 -39.05
CA ARG A 333 42.89 -20.48 -39.51
C ARG A 333 43.31 -20.45 -40.96
N PRO A 334 44.50 -20.97 -41.32
CA PRO A 334 44.97 -21.02 -42.71
C PRO A 334 44.16 -22.03 -43.51
N ARG A 335 43.86 -21.66 -44.76
CA ARG A 335 43.31 -22.61 -45.76
C ARG A 335 44.41 -23.56 -46.18
N GLU A 336 44.27 -24.84 -45.83
CA GLU A 336 45.01 -25.92 -46.52
C GLU A 336 44.26 -26.33 -47.78
N HIS A 337 44.96 -26.22 -48.92
CA HIS A 337 44.63 -26.83 -50.19
C HIS A 337 44.87 -28.33 -50.12
N ARG A 338 43.90 -29.15 -50.60
CA ARG A 338 44.12 -30.43 -51.33
C ARG A 338 42.94 -30.62 -52.28
N ALA A 339 43.29 -30.74 -53.46
CA ALA A 339 43.26 -31.63 -54.58
C ALA A 339 41.93 -32.36 -54.78
#